data_db43c7a8e51b2ae5d89c8867c8410823
#
_entry.id   db43c7a8e51b2ae5d89c8867c8410823
#
_cell.length_a   1.000
_cell.length_b   1.000
_cell.length_c   1.000
_cell.angle_alpha   90.00
_cell.angle_beta   90.00
_cell.angle_gamma   90.00
#
_symmetry.space_group_name_H-M   'P 1'
#
loop_
_entity.id
_entity.type
_entity.pdbx_description
1 polymer ?
#
loop_
_entity_poly.entity_id
_entity_poly.type
_entity_poly.pdbx_seq_one_letter_code
_entity_poly.pdbx_strand_id
1 'polypeptide(L)'
;MAAGGGGCRVSVAGADDPLAITDADLVARIAAGDVDAPMAELYRRYETWLYRCGLQALGDTGLAQDMVQECFVRLWRNAAQFDPARGSVATYLIVIGRSVAADIRKRPSSRPLEQLEEGRLPPQLDSVDQILSSLMVRDALDSISPAHRQVLALNQEGLTQSQIAARLELPLGTVKTRAFHAMRALRAALVRQGFDLTT
;
A
#
# COMPACT_ATOMS: atom_id res chain seq x y z
N MET A 1 30.25 -3.92 15.33
CA MET A 1 29.22 -4.89 14.87
C MET A 1 28.08 -4.10 14.31
N ALA A 2 27.98 -4.06 12.97
CA ALA A 2 26.98 -3.26 12.25
C ALA A 2 25.76 -4.15 11.98
N ALA A 3 24.61 -3.77 12.52
CA ALA A 3 23.33 -4.40 12.20
C ALA A 3 22.79 -3.76 10.90
N GLY A 4 22.83 -4.52 9.82
CA GLY A 4 22.31 -4.14 8.53
C GLY A 4 20.80 -4.10 8.54
N GLY A 5 20.22 -2.90 8.39
CA GLY A 5 18.81 -2.70 8.10
C GLY A 5 18.52 -3.09 6.65
N GLY A 6 18.07 -4.33 6.44
CA GLY A 6 17.58 -4.79 5.14
C GLY A 6 16.25 -4.11 4.79
N GLY A 7 16.29 -2.96 4.14
CA GLY A 7 15.12 -2.37 3.51
C GLY A 7 14.67 -3.26 2.36
N CYS A 8 13.56 -3.96 2.55
CA CYS A 8 12.91 -4.73 1.50
C CYS A 8 12.38 -3.74 0.45
N ARG A 9 13.12 -3.59 -0.64
CA ARG A 9 12.65 -2.86 -1.81
C ARG A 9 11.55 -3.68 -2.46
N VAL A 10 10.33 -3.20 -2.41
CA VAL A 10 9.30 -3.66 -3.34
C VAL A 10 9.69 -3.08 -4.70
N SER A 11 10.39 -3.89 -5.50
CA SER A 11 10.64 -3.58 -6.90
C SER A 11 9.34 -3.81 -7.63
N VAL A 12 8.54 -2.75 -7.77
CA VAL A 12 7.49 -2.73 -8.80
C VAL A 12 8.22 -2.49 -10.11
N ALA A 13 8.77 -3.57 -10.67
CA ALA A 13 9.35 -3.56 -11.99
C ALA A 13 8.23 -3.24 -12.99
N GLY A 14 8.37 -2.18 -13.78
CA GLY A 14 7.65 -2.06 -15.02
C GLY A 14 6.78 -0.83 -15.25
N ALA A 15 7.14 0.36 -14.74
CA ALA A 15 6.44 1.60 -15.14
C ALA A 15 6.99 2.23 -16.44
N ASP A 16 8.13 1.78 -16.96
CA ASP A 16 8.79 2.39 -18.12
C ASP A 16 9.13 1.41 -19.27
N ASP A 17 8.68 0.16 -19.21
CA ASP A 17 8.78 -0.77 -20.33
C ASP A 17 7.42 -0.81 -21.06
N PRO A 18 7.32 -0.28 -22.30
CA PRO A 18 6.08 -0.29 -23.09
C PRO A 18 5.61 -1.71 -23.47
N LEU A 19 6.39 -2.75 -23.18
CA LEU A 19 6.05 -4.15 -23.35
C LEU A 19 5.67 -4.86 -22.04
N ALA A 20 5.74 -4.17 -20.91
CA ALA A 20 5.38 -4.76 -19.62
C ALA A 20 3.86 -4.93 -19.51
N ILE A 21 3.41 -6.17 -19.26
CA ILE A 21 1.99 -6.50 -19.04
C ILE A 21 1.49 -5.75 -17.82
N THR A 22 0.46 -4.92 -18.00
CA THR A 22 -0.15 -4.16 -16.90
C THR A 22 -0.95 -5.05 -15.96
N ASP A 23 -1.19 -4.58 -14.73
CA ASP A 23 -2.04 -5.31 -13.78
C ASP A 23 -3.48 -5.46 -14.31
N ALA A 24 -3.99 -4.45 -15.03
CA ALA A 24 -5.30 -4.50 -15.65
C ALA A 24 -5.38 -5.59 -16.75
N ASP A 25 -4.31 -5.74 -17.56
CA ASP A 25 -4.22 -6.79 -18.55
C ASP A 25 -4.20 -8.18 -17.89
N LEU A 26 -3.49 -8.32 -16.76
CA LEU A 26 -3.48 -9.57 -16.00
C LEU A 26 -4.88 -9.92 -15.48
N VAL A 27 -5.62 -8.96 -14.94
CA VAL A 27 -7.01 -9.20 -14.48
C VAL A 27 -7.94 -9.51 -15.65
N ALA A 28 -7.77 -8.84 -16.80
CA ALA A 28 -8.55 -9.13 -18.00
C ALA A 28 -8.31 -10.55 -18.51
N ARG A 29 -7.06 -11.06 -18.47
CA ARG A 29 -6.72 -12.44 -18.80
C ARG A 29 -7.39 -13.43 -17.85
N ILE A 30 -7.36 -13.15 -16.53
CA ILE A 30 -8.06 -13.97 -15.53
C ILE A 30 -9.56 -14.03 -15.83
N ALA A 31 -10.17 -12.89 -16.14
CA ALA A 31 -11.59 -12.81 -16.51
C ALA A 31 -11.92 -13.60 -17.79
N ALA A 32 -10.96 -13.73 -18.71
CA ALA A 32 -11.07 -14.53 -19.93
C ALA A 32 -10.81 -16.04 -19.72
N GLY A 33 -10.47 -16.47 -18.48
CA GLY A 33 -10.23 -17.88 -18.14
C GLY A 33 -8.76 -18.32 -18.16
N ASP A 34 -7.82 -17.44 -18.51
CA ASP A 34 -6.39 -17.68 -18.39
C ASP A 34 -5.94 -17.28 -16.97
N VAL A 35 -5.93 -18.24 -16.04
CA VAL A 35 -5.83 -17.92 -14.60
C VAL A 35 -4.41 -18.06 -14.08
N ASP A 36 -3.72 -19.17 -14.36
CA ASP A 36 -2.51 -19.58 -13.63
C ASP A 36 -1.38 -18.56 -13.66
N ALA A 37 -0.89 -18.21 -14.85
CA ALA A 37 0.24 -17.31 -14.99
C ALA A 37 -0.09 -15.84 -14.57
N PRO A 38 -1.23 -15.25 -14.97
CA PRO A 38 -1.61 -13.91 -14.52
C PRO A 38 -1.84 -13.84 -13.01
N MET A 39 -2.44 -14.86 -12.41
CA MET A 39 -2.67 -14.89 -10.96
C MET A 39 -1.35 -15.00 -10.19
N ALA A 40 -0.44 -15.86 -10.62
CA ALA A 40 0.88 -16.00 -10.01
C ALA A 40 1.66 -14.67 -10.07
N GLU A 41 1.57 -13.94 -11.17
CA GLU A 41 2.22 -12.64 -11.32
C GLU A 41 1.60 -11.58 -10.41
N LEU A 42 0.27 -11.48 -10.34
CA LEU A 42 -0.40 -10.58 -9.41
C LEU A 42 -0.10 -10.94 -7.95
N TYR A 43 -0.07 -12.24 -7.62
CA TYR A 43 0.30 -12.71 -6.30
C TYR A 43 1.72 -12.24 -5.94
N ARG A 44 2.70 -12.46 -6.82
CA ARG A 44 4.08 -12.02 -6.63
C ARG A 44 4.21 -10.51 -6.41
N ARG A 45 3.38 -9.69 -7.09
CA ARG A 45 3.39 -8.21 -6.97
C ARG A 45 2.78 -7.74 -5.66
N TYR A 46 1.70 -8.37 -5.19
CA TYR A 46 0.84 -7.81 -4.14
C TYR A 46 0.83 -8.59 -2.83
N GLU A 47 1.29 -9.86 -2.78
CA GLU A 47 1.26 -10.71 -1.58
C GLU A 47 1.89 -10.03 -0.37
N THR A 48 3.14 -9.61 -0.47
CA THR A 48 3.88 -9.01 0.64
C THR A 48 3.20 -7.76 1.18
N TRP A 49 2.66 -6.96 0.29
CA TRP A 49 1.95 -5.75 0.66
C TRP A 49 0.61 -6.07 1.35
N LEU A 50 -0.20 -6.96 0.78
CA LEU A 50 -1.46 -7.41 1.40
C LEU A 50 -1.22 -8.07 2.75
N TYR A 51 -0.17 -8.88 2.88
CA TYR A 51 0.21 -9.51 4.15
C TYR A 51 0.51 -8.48 5.23
N ARG A 52 1.30 -7.44 4.92
CA ARG A 52 1.58 -6.33 5.84
C ARG A 52 0.31 -5.62 6.27
N CYS A 53 -0.58 -5.35 5.32
CA CYS A 53 -1.89 -4.77 5.59
C CYS A 53 -2.71 -5.65 6.54
N GLY A 54 -2.76 -6.96 6.27
CA GLY A 54 -3.45 -7.94 7.11
C GLY A 54 -2.87 -8.01 8.51
N LEU A 55 -1.54 -8.09 8.62
CA LEU A 55 -0.86 -8.15 9.92
C LEU A 55 -1.14 -6.90 10.77
N GLN A 56 -1.12 -5.73 10.16
CA GLN A 56 -1.41 -4.48 10.85
C GLN A 56 -2.89 -4.36 11.24
N ALA A 57 -3.80 -4.84 10.36
CA ALA A 57 -5.24 -4.76 10.60
C ALA A 57 -5.74 -5.80 11.61
N LEU A 58 -5.18 -7.01 11.59
CA LEU A 58 -5.70 -8.16 12.33
C LEU A 58 -4.83 -8.54 13.53
N GLY A 59 -3.54 -8.12 13.54
CA GLY A 59 -2.60 -8.37 14.62
C GLY A 59 -2.12 -9.82 14.75
N ASP A 60 -2.53 -10.72 13.85
CA ASP A 60 -2.21 -12.14 13.86
C ASP A 60 -1.66 -12.59 12.49
N THR A 61 -0.57 -13.34 12.51
CA THR A 61 0.12 -13.81 11.29
C THR A 61 -0.72 -14.80 10.48
N GLY A 62 -1.44 -15.69 11.14
CA GLY A 62 -2.32 -16.66 10.48
C GLY A 62 -3.52 -15.98 9.82
N LEU A 63 -4.18 -15.06 10.55
CA LEU A 63 -5.28 -14.28 9.99
C LEU A 63 -4.83 -13.36 8.85
N ALA A 64 -3.60 -12.83 8.90
CA ALA A 64 -3.03 -12.06 7.82
C ALA A 64 -2.81 -12.92 6.56
N GLN A 65 -2.34 -14.16 6.72
CA GLN A 65 -2.21 -15.11 5.61
C GLN A 65 -3.58 -15.49 5.02
N ASP A 66 -4.55 -15.78 5.88
CA ASP A 66 -5.93 -16.07 5.47
C ASP A 66 -6.53 -14.89 4.69
N MET A 67 -6.28 -13.66 5.14
CA MET A 67 -6.70 -12.45 4.44
C MET A 67 -6.10 -12.36 3.04
N VAL A 68 -4.81 -12.62 2.88
CA VAL A 68 -4.14 -12.62 1.57
C VAL A 68 -4.80 -13.62 0.63
N GLN A 69 -4.96 -14.87 1.08
CA GLN A 69 -5.56 -15.92 0.26
C GLN A 69 -6.99 -15.57 -0.16
N GLU A 70 -7.81 -15.12 0.77
CA GLU A 70 -9.20 -14.74 0.49
C GLU A 70 -9.29 -13.53 -0.45
N CYS A 71 -8.35 -12.57 -0.37
CA CYS A 71 -8.28 -11.46 -1.31
C CYS A 71 -8.08 -11.94 -2.74
N PHE A 72 -7.15 -12.87 -2.98
CA PHE A 72 -6.90 -13.41 -4.32
C PHE A 72 -8.03 -14.31 -4.81
N VAL A 73 -8.68 -15.07 -3.93
CA VAL A 73 -9.88 -15.85 -4.28
C VAL A 73 -11.01 -14.91 -4.72
N ARG A 74 -11.24 -13.80 -4.00
CA ARG A 74 -12.25 -12.81 -4.38
C ARG A 74 -11.88 -12.06 -5.66
N LEU A 75 -10.61 -11.71 -5.84
CA LEU A 75 -10.13 -11.14 -7.10
C LEU A 75 -10.46 -12.06 -8.27
N TRP A 76 -10.11 -13.35 -8.16
CA TRP A 76 -10.40 -14.34 -9.20
C TRP A 76 -11.89 -14.43 -9.51
N ARG A 77 -12.73 -14.61 -8.48
CA ARG A 77 -14.18 -14.78 -8.65
C ARG A 77 -14.84 -13.55 -9.28
N ASN A 78 -14.30 -12.37 -9.02
CA ASN A 78 -14.87 -11.11 -9.46
C ASN A 78 -14.03 -10.41 -10.55
N ALA A 79 -13.08 -11.09 -11.17
CA ALA A 79 -12.20 -10.50 -12.18
C ALA A 79 -12.97 -9.86 -13.34
N ALA A 80 -14.07 -10.47 -13.77
CA ALA A 80 -14.94 -9.93 -14.82
C ALA A 80 -15.68 -8.63 -14.42
N GLN A 81 -15.73 -8.29 -13.14
CA GLN A 81 -16.37 -7.06 -12.64
C GLN A 81 -15.36 -5.91 -12.45
N PHE A 82 -14.08 -6.20 -12.60
CA PHE A 82 -13.05 -5.18 -12.52
C PHE A 82 -13.14 -4.24 -13.73
N ASP A 83 -13.22 -2.93 -13.44
CA ASP A 83 -13.25 -1.88 -14.44
C ASP A 83 -12.02 -0.97 -14.24
N PRO A 84 -11.05 -0.99 -15.18
CA PRO A 84 -9.85 -0.16 -15.07
C PRO A 84 -10.13 1.35 -15.15
N ALA A 85 -11.29 1.75 -15.67
CA ALA A 85 -11.70 3.16 -15.67
C ALA A 85 -12.12 3.66 -14.28
N ARG A 86 -12.46 2.76 -13.35
CA ARG A 86 -12.88 3.07 -11.98
C ARG A 86 -11.73 3.05 -10.97
N GLY A 87 -10.56 2.56 -11.35
CA GLY A 87 -9.40 2.52 -10.48
C GLY A 87 -8.40 1.41 -10.85
N SER A 88 -7.28 1.40 -10.16
CA SER A 88 -6.24 0.39 -10.38
C SER A 88 -6.57 -0.92 -9.67
N VAL A 89 -5.85 -2.00 -10.03
CA VAL A 89 -5.91 -3.30 -9.35
C VAL A 89 -5.53 -3.17 -7.87
N ALA A 90 -4.57 -2.30 -7.54
CA ALA A 90 -4.20 -2.02 -6.14
C ALA A 90 -5.39 -1.46 -5.35
N THR A 91 -6.10 -0.46 -5.89
CA THR A 91 -7.31 0.09 -5.27
C THR A 91 -8.40 -0.98 -5.12
N TYR A 92 -8.58 -1.82 -6.13
CA TYR A 92 -9.54 -2.92 -6.08
C TYR A 92 -9.20 -3.93 -4.98
N LEU A 93 -7.92 -4.30 -4.84
CA LEU A 93 -7.44 -5.17 -3.76
C LEU A 93 -7.61 -4.55 -2.37
N ILE A 94 -7.51 -3.22 -2.22
CA ILE A 94 -7.82 -2.53 -0.95
C ILE A 94 -9.29 -2.73 -0.58
N VAL A 95 -10.20 -2.50 -1.52
CA VAL A 95 -11.64 -2.66 -1.27
C VAL A 95 -11.95 -4.11 -0.88
N ILE A 96 -11.37 -5.09 -1.58
CA ILE A 96 -11.49 -6.50 -1.22
C ILE A 96 -10.91 -6.75 0.18
N GLY A 97 -9.69 -6.28 0.46
CA GLY A 97 -9.01 -6.49 1.74
C GLY A 97 -9.78 -5.95 2.93
N ARG A 98 -10.41 -4.77 2.78
CA ARG A 98 -11.32 -4.20 3.79
C ARG A 98 -12.48 -5.13 4.11
N SER A 99 -13.16 -5.61 3.07
CA SER A 99 -14.30 -6.53 3.23
C SER A 99 -13.84 -7.83 3.89
N VAL A 100 -12.72 -8.40 3.47
CA VAL A 100 -12.16 -9.64 4.03
C VAL A 100 -11.79 -9.45 5.50
N ALA A 101 -11.08 -8.37 5.84
CA ALA A 101 -10.70 -8.08 7.23
C ALA A 101 -11.93 -7.90 8.14
N ALA A 102 -12.98 -7.24 7.64
CA ALA A 102 -14.25 -7.11 8.35
C ALA A 102 -14.94 -8.47 8.58
N ASP A 103 -14.92 -9.35 7.57
CA ASP A 103 -15.51 -10.68 7.66
C ASP A 103 -14.73 -11.58 8.63
N ILE A 104 -13.39 -11.53 8.60
CA ILE A 104 -12.54 -12.28 9.54
C ILE A 104 -12.82 -11.87 10.98
N ARG A 105 -12.97 -10.58 11.26
CA ARG A 105 -13.28 -10.05 12.60
C ARG A 105 -14.66 -10.47 13.11
N LYS A 106 -15.63 -10.64 12.22
CA LYS A 106 -17.00 -11.08 12.59
C LYS A 106 -17.08 -12.56 12.89
N ARG A 107 -16.09 -13.36 12.46
CA ARG A 107 -16.10 -14.80 12.76
C ARG A 107 -15.92 -15.01 14.27
N PRO A 108 -16.77 -15.82 14.93
CA PRO A 108 -16.56 -16.17 16.32
C PRO A 108 -15.17 -16.80 16.46
N SER A 109 -14.34 -16.20 17.27
CA SER A 109 -12.99 -16.70 17.53
C SER A 109 -13.09 -18.04 18.25
N SER A 110 -12.75 -19.13 17.57
CA SER A 110 -12.55 -20.45 18.20
C SER A 110 -11.16 -20.57 18.85
N ARG A 111 -10.38 -19.48 18.93
CA ARG A 111 -9.13 -19.42 19.70
C ARG A 111 -9.40 -18.88 21.11
N PRO A 112 -8.82 -19.51 22.16
CA PRO A 112 -8.90 -18.98 23.52
C PRO A 112 -8.33 -17.55 23.56
N LEU A 113 -9.01 -16.67 24.29
CA LEU A 113 -8.65 -15.26 24.53
C LEU A 113 -7.27 -15.04 25.20
N GLU A 114 -6.52 -16.08 25.50
CA GLU A 114 -5.29 -16.04 26.30
C GLU A 114 -4.02 -15.57 25.57
N GLN A 115 -4.11 -15.22 24.28
CA GLN A 115 -2.94 -14.72 23.50
C GLN A 115 -3.12 -13.32 22.90
N LEU A 116 -4.13 -12.59 23.32
CA LEU A 116 -4.19 -11.15 23.05
C LEU A 116 -3.42 -10.47 24.17
N GLU A 117 -2.25 -9.91 23.86
CA GLU A 117 -1.55 -9.00 24.76
C GLU A 117 -2.57 -7.98 25.29
N GLU A 118 -2.76 -7.97 26.62
CA GLU A 118 -3.62 -7.04 27.33
C GLU A 118 -3.21 -5.61 26.95
N GLY A 119 -4.06 -4.91 26.21
CA GLY A 119 -3.89 -3.49 25.89
C GLY A 119 -4.11 -3.08 24.44
N ARG A 120 -4.27 -4.00 23.48
CA ARG A 120 -4.55 -3.65 22.11
C ARG A 120 -6.01 -3.90 21.76
N LEU A 121 -6.85 -2.89 21.93
CA LEU A 121 -8.22 -2.91 21.39
C LEU A 121 -8.14 -3.20 19.88
N PRO A 122 -8.95 -4.16 19.37
CA PRO A 122 -9.01 -4.38 17.92
C PRO A 122 -9.41 -3.07 17.25
N PRO A 123 -8.69 -2.64 16.21
CA PRO A 123 -9.01 -1.40 15.51
C PRO A 123 -10.45 -1.44 14.99
N GLN A 124 -11.20 -0.35 15.15
CA GLN A 124 -12.55 -0.23 14.60
C GLN A 124 -12.52 -0.25 13.07
N LEU A 125 -13.65 -0.52 12.40
CA LEU A 125 -13.72 -0.62 10.92
C LEU A 125 -13.13 0.61 10.23
N ASP A 126 -13.35 1.81 10.80
CA ASP A 126 -12.79 3.08 10.30
C ASP A 126 -11.25 3.12 10.38
N SER A 127 -10.66 2.35 11.32
CA SER A 127 -9.20 2.27 11.46
C SER A 127 -8.54 1.36 10.43
N VAL A 128 -9.24 0.36 9.88
CA VAL A 128 -8.70 -0.47 8.79
C VAL A 128 -8.44 0.37 7.54
N ASP A 129 -9.37 1.29 7.23
CA ASP A 129 -9.24 2.20 6.10
C ASP A 129 -8.06 3.15 6.28
N GLN A 130 -7.90 3.69 7.47
CA GLN A 130 -6.78 4.56 7.83
C GLN A 130 -5.46 3.79 7.80
N ILE A 131 -5.44 2.54 8.28
CA ILE A 131 -4.26 1.68 8.27
C ILE A 131 -3.84 1.37 6.83
N LEU A 132 -4.76 0.91 5.99
CA LEU A 132 -4.47 0.60 4.59
C LEU A 132 -3.98 1.83 3.83
N SER A 133 -4.66 2.97 4.02
CA SER A 133 -4.26 4.24 3.43
C SER A 133 -2.89 4.72 3.95
N SER A 134 -2.62 4.57 5.26
CA SER A 134 -1.34 4.98 5.85
C SER A 134 -0.17 4.13 5.36
N LEU A 135 -0.39 2.83 5.12
CA LEU A 135 0.63 1.95 4.56
C LEU A 135 0.97 2.31 3.10
N MET A 136 -0.03 2.61 2.28
CA MET A 136 0.20 3.05 0.91
C MET A 136 0.96 4.38 0.87
N VAL A 137 0.57 5.35 1.71
CA VAL A 137 1.31 6.62 1.84
C VAL A 137 2.73 6.37 2.32
N ARG A 138 2.93 5.46 3.26
CA ARG A 138 4.26 5.09 3.77
C ARG A 138 5.12 4.45 2.68
N ASP A 139 4.61 3.48 1.95
CA ASP A 139 5.32 2.84 0.84
C ASP A 139 5.61 3.85 -0.30
N ALA A 140 4.68 4.77 -0.57
CA ALA A 140 4.89 5.87 -1.51
C ALA A 140 6.01 6.81 -1.02
N LEU A 141 6.04 7.17 0.26
CA LEU A 141 7.10 7.96 0.87
C LEU A 141 8.45 7.23 0.83
N ASP A 142 8.47 5.91 1.00
CA ASP A 142 9.69 5.10 0.92
C ASP A 142 10.24 5.00 -0.49
N SER A 143 9.40 5.16 -1.50
CA SER A 143 9.80 5.18 -2.92
C SER A 143 10.43 6.49 -3.40
N ILE A 144 10.27 7.59 -2.66
CA ILE A 144 10.87 8.89 -3.01
C ILE A 144 12.24 9.07 -2.36
N SER A 145 13.05 9.99 -2.92
CA SER A 145 14.42 10.19 -2.42
C SER A 145 14.43 10.66 -0.96
N PRO A 146 15.46 10.29 -0.16
CA PRO A 146 15.57 10.72 1.23
C PRO A 146 15.52 12.25 1.43
N ALA A 147 16.14 13.00 0.50
CA ALA A 147 16.13 14.47 0.54
C ALA A 147 14.73 15.07 0.34
N HIS A 148 13.90 14.44 -0.50
CA HIS A 148 12.50 14.84 -0.70
C HIS A 148 11.65 14.46 0.51
N ARG A 149 11.84 13.26 1.05
CA ARG A 149 11.12 12.76 2.24
C ARG A 149 11.37 13.65 3.45
N GLN A 150 12.63 14.09 3.66
CA GLN A 150 13.01 14.97 4.76
C GLN A 150 12.26 16.31 4.69
N VAL A 151 12.15 16.92 3.51
CA VAL A 151 11.41 18.19 3.34
C VAL A 151 9.91 18.00 3.61
N LEU A 152 9.32 16.88 3.15
CA LEU A 152 7.91 16.57 3.43
C LEU A 152 7.66 16.34 4.92
N ALA A 153 8.53 15.63 5.62
CA ALA A 153 8.41 15.38 7.05
C ALA A 153 8.42 16.68 7.86
N LEU A 154 9.37 17.57 7.58
CA LEU A 154 9.45 18.86 8.26
C LEU A 154 8.25 19.77 7.94
N ASN A 155 7.72 19.70 6.72
CA ASN A 155 6.49 20.42 6.37
C ASN A 155 5.26 19.89 7.14
N GLN A 156 5.18 18.56 7.35
CA GLN A 156 4.12 17.94 8.19
C GLN A 156 4.24 18.34 9.67
N GLU A 157 5.46 18.58 10.18
CA GLU A 157 5.69 19.13 11.52
C GLU A 157 5.22 20.59 11.65
N GLY A 158 4.69 21.19 10.57
CA GLY A 158 4.18 22.55 10.56
C GLY A 158 5.24 23.63 10.30
N LEU A 159 6.48 23.25 9.95
CA LEU A 159 7.53 24.21 9.63
C LEU A 159 7.27 24.90 8.29
N THR A 160 7.46 26.21 8.26
CA THR A 160 7.46 26.98 7.01
C THR A 160 8.70 26.66 6.17
N GLN A 161 8.63 26.89 4.86
CA GLN A 161 9.76 26.65 3.96
C GLN A 161 11.03 27.41 4.37
N SER A 162 10.88 28.59 4.96
CA SER A 162 12.00 29.37 5.50
C SER A 162 12.63 28.73 6.75
N GLN A 163 11.81 28.17 7.63
CA GLN A 163 12.28 27.43 8.81
C GLN A 163 12.95 26.11 8.40
N ILE A 164 12.41 25.42 7.38
CA ILE A 164 13.02 24.22 6.82
C ILE A 164 14.38 24.57 6.19
N ALA A 165 14.49 25.69 5.47
CA ALA A 165 15.73 26.16 4.88
C ALA A 165 16.80 26.40 5.96
N ALA A 166 16.42 27.08 7.05
CA ALA A 166 17.31 27.31 8.19
C ALA A 166 17.72 26.01 8.89
N ARG A 167 16.77 25.08 9.11
CA ARG A 167 17.01 23.82 9.80
C ARG A 167 17.89 22.86 9.01
N LEU A 168 17.79 22.87 7.68
CA LEU A 168 18.56 22.00 6.78
C LEU A 168 19.82 22.70 6.25
N GLU A 169 20.08 23.95 6.63
CA GLU A 169 21.20 24.78 6.12
C GLU A 169 21.23 24.84 4.59
N LEU A 170 20.04 24.95 3.96
CA LEU A 170 19.86 24.99 2.52
C LEU A 170 19.31 26.36 2.07
N PRO A 171 19.67 26.80 0.84
CA PRO A 171 19.01 27.97 0.24
C PRO A 171 17.50 27.76 0.16
N LEU A 172 16.72 28.80 0.43
CA LEU A 172 15.25 28.75 0.35
C LEU A 172 14.74 28.27 -1.03
N GLY A 173 15.42 28.70 -2.10
CA GLY A 173 15.11 28.23 -3.46
C GLY A 173 15.25 26.70 -3.62
N THR A 174 16.27 26.12 -2.98
CA THR A 174 16.49 24.68 -2.97
C THR A 174 15.37 23.95 -2.22
N VAL A 175 14.93 24.48 -1.06
CA VAL A 175 13.82 23.89 -0.32
C VAL A 175 12.52 23.96 -1.11
N LYS A 176 12.22 25.10 -1.76
CA LYS A 176 11.06 25.25 -2.65
C LYS A 176 11.05 24.21 -3.78
N THR A 177 12.18 24.06 -4.46
CA THR A 177 12.33 23.11 -5.55
C THR A 177 12.21 21.65 -5.06
N ARG A 178 12.86 21.33 -3.93
CA ARG A 178 12.73 19.99 -3.31
C ARG A 178 11.30 19.70 -2.87
N ALA A 179 10.59 20.65 -2.24
CA ALA A 179 9.20 20.49 -1.85
C ALA A 179 8.29 20.21 -3.06
N PHE A 180 8.47 20.97 -4.15
CA PHE A 180 7.72 20.78 -5.39
C PHE A 180 7.96 19.38 -5.99
N HIS A 181 9.23 18.97 -6.14
CA HIS A 181 9.56 17.67 -6.68
C HIS A 181 9.15 16.52 -5.75
N ALA A 182 9.22 16.74 -4.43
CA ALA A 182 8.77 15.76 -3.45
C ALA A 182 7.26 15.48 -3.56
N MET A 183 6.45 16.55 -3.63
CA MET A 183 5.00 16.41 -3.82
C MET A 183 4.65 15.75 -5.15
N ARG A 184 5.34 16.12 -6.22
CA ARG A 184 5.15 15.51 -7.55
C ARG A 184 5.51 14.02 -7.54
N ALA A 185 6.64 13.65 -6.93
CA ALA A 185 7.07 12.26 -6.81
C ALA A 185 6.14 11.43 -5.93
N LEU A 186 5.69 12.00 -4.80
CA LEU A 186 4.72 11.37 -3.91
C LEU A 186 3.39 11.14 -4.64
N ARG A 187 2.88 12.16 -5.35
CA ARG A 187 1.66 12.03 -6.14
C ARG A 187 1.79 10.94 -7.20
N ALA A 188 2.89 10.91 -7.94
CA ALA A 188 3.14 9.88 -8.94
C ALA A 188 3.24 8.47 -8.31
N ALA A 189 3.84 8.34 -7.12
CA ALA A 189 3.92 7.09 -6.40
C ALA A 189 2.53 6.61 -5.94
N LEU A 190 1.71 7.51 -5.39
CA LEU A 190 0.33 7.20 -4.97
C LEU A 190 -0.56 6.81 -6.16
N VAL A 191 -0.45 7.53 -7.28
CA VAL A 191 -1.20 7.19 -8.51
C VAL A 191 -0.80 5.80 -9.03
N ARG A 192 0.49 5.45 -9.02
CA ARG A 192 0.95 4.09 -9.38
C ARG A 192 0.39 3.01 -8.43
N GLN A 193 0.16 3.36 -7.18
CA GLN A 193 -0.48 2.47 -6.18
C GLN A 193 -2.00 2.52 -6.24
N GLY A 194 -2.58 3.34 -7.13
CA GLY A 194 -4.00 3.41 -7.41
C GLY A 194 -4.81 4.38 -6.59
N PHE A 195 -4.16 5.35 -5.96
CA PHE A 195 -4.90 6.48 -5.42
C PHE A 195 -5.42 7.37 -6.55
N ASP A 196 -6.73 7.54 -6.62
CA ASP A 196 -7.33 8.59 -7.42
C ASP A 196 -7.18 9.93 -6.66
N LEU A 197 -6.31 10.79 -7.16
CA LEU A 197 -6.08 12.13 -6.61
C LEU A 197 -6.83 13.22 -7.39
N THR A 198 -7.83 12.82 -8.18
CA THR A 198 -8.74 13.75 -8.87
C THR A 198 -9.87 14.16 -7.93
N THR A 199 -9.60 15.13 -7.08
CA THR A 199 -10.64 15.95 -6.41
C THR A 199 -10.19 17.40 -6.43
#